data_38834094d3fa4c0a2e186fcf232b35d4
#
_entry.id   38834094d3fa4c0a2e186fcf232b35d4
#
_cell.length_a   1.000
_cell.length_b   1.000
_cell.length_c   1.000
_cell.angle_alpha   90.00
_cell.angle_beta   90.00
_cell.angle_gamma   90.00
#
_symmetry.space_group_name_H-M   'P 1'
#
loop_
_entity.id
_entity.type
_entity.pdbx_description
1 polymer ?
#
loop_
_entity_poly.entity_id
_entity_poly.type
_entity_poly.pdbx_seq_one_letter_code
_entity_poly.pdbx_strand_id
1 'polypeptide(L)'
;MLSADELSLYIRGCALNERESQKKIYNSFYGYAMAICDCYANNEDDAVEILNDGFLKIFKEIHRYKPAYTNEINSFKGWLRKIMVCTAIDHFRKNKKHRLVGELDVAVVQPATHEENGLDKVSYDEIIGFIQNLSPAYRTVLSLFIIEGFSHEEIADQLGISVGTSKSNLAKARKQLQKILYSQNQIAEIKNVG
;
A
#
# COMPACT_ATOMS: atom_id res chain seq x y z
N MET A 1 -7.81 -6.43 -19.24
CA MET A 1 -7.00 -5.20 -18.95
C MET A 1 -7.48 -4.14 -19.90
N LEU A 2 -7.74 -2.91 -19.47
CA LEU A 2 -8.21 -1.82 -20.34
C LEU A 2 -7.14 -1.44 -21.37
N SER A 3 -7.57 -1.14 -22.60
CA SER A 3 -6.73 -0.45 -23.59
C SER A 3 -6.57 1.04 -23.23
N ALA A 4 -5.63 1.75 -23.86
CA ALA A 4 -5.43 3.19 -23.65
C ALA A 4 -6.67 3.98 -24.09
N ASP A 5 -7.27 3.61 -25.24
CA ASP A 5 -8.46 4.27 -25.76
C ASP A 5 -9.68 4.10 -24.83
N GLU A 6 -9.89 2.86 -24.31
CA GLU A 6 -10.94 2.59 -23.33
C GLU A 6 -10.73 3.39 -22.03
N LEU A 7 -9.47 3.46 -21.54
CA LEU A 7 -9.13 4.25 -20.35
C LEU A 7 -9.48 5.73 -20.56
N SER A 8 -9.06 6.32 -21.69
CA SER A 8 -9.37 7.70 -22.03
C SER A 8 -10.88 7.95 -22.15
N LEU A 9 -11.65 7.00 -22.69
CA LEU A 9 -13.11 7.06 -22.75
C LEU A 9 -13.72 7.10 -21.35
N TYR A 10 -13.32 6.15 -20.47
CA TYR A 10 -13.88 6.09 -19.11
C TYR A 10 -13.43 7.25 -18.21
N ILE A 11 -12.23 7.80 -18.39
CA ILE A 11 -11.80 9.01 -17.69
C ILE A 11 -12.74 10.20 -18.05
N ARG A 12 -13.08 10.37 -19.33
CA ARG A 12 -14.03 11.41 -19.76
C ARG A 12 -15.42 11.19 -19.19
N GLY A 13 -15.92 9.93 -19.22
CA GLY A 13 -17.21 9.61 -18.61
C GLY A 13 -17.23 9.85 -17.09
N CYS A 14 -16.15 9.50 -16.38
CA CYS A 14 -16.01 9.80 -14.95
C CYS A 14 -16.04 11.31 -14.67
N ALA A 15 -15.40 12.14 -15.53
CA ALA A 15 -15.44 13.59 -15.38
C ALA A 15 -16.86 14.18 -15.57
N LEU A 16 -17.73 13.44 -16.26
CA LEU A 16 -19.17 13.75 -16.41
C LEU A 16 -20.04 13.05 -15.36
N ASN A 17 -19.43 12.42 -14.35
CA ASN A 17 -20.11 11.66 -13.29
C ASN A 17 -20.92 10.45 -13.79
N GLU A 18 -20.54 9.83 -14.90
CA GLU A 18 -21.18 8.62 -15.41
C GLU A 18 -20.86 7.41 -14.55
N ARG A 19 -21.90 6.81 -13.95
CA ARG A 19 -21.75 5.67 -13.03
C ARG A 19 -21.09 4.46 -13.67
N GLU A 20 -21.41 4.16 -14.93
CA GLU A 20 -20.83 3.01 -15.62
C GLU A 20 -19.32 3.22 -15.87
N SER A 21 -18.90 4.42 -16.22
CA SER A 21 -17.49 4.76 -16.38
C SER A 21 -16.74 4.68 -15.06
N GLN A 22 -17.32 5.15 -13.95
CA GLN A 22 -16.76 5.02 -12.60
C GLN A 22 -16.63 3.54 -12.19
N LYS A 23 -17.66 2.72 -12.44
CA LYS A 23 -17.63 1.28 -12.17
C LYS A 23 -16.54 0.57 -12.98
N LYS A 24 -16.34 0.94 -14.24
CA LYS A 24 -15.28 0.37 -15.09
C LYS A 24 -13.88 0.73 -14.57
N ILE A 25 -13.64 1.99 -14.23
CA ILE A 25 -12.36 2.42 -13.63
C ILE A 25 -12.14 1.71 -12.29
N TYR A 26 -13.13 1.69 -11.39
CA TYR A 26 -13.03 1.02 -10.10
C TYR A 26 -12.63 -0.45 -10.26
N ASN A 27 -13.39 -1.23 -11.04
CA ASN A 27 -13.13 -2.65 -11.24
C ASN A 27 -11.77 -2.94 -11.89
N SER A 28 -11.35 -2.08 -12.84
CA SER A 28 -10.10 -2.30 -13.58
C SER A 28 -8.86 -1.99 -12.75
N PHE A 29 -8.98 -1.12 -11.77
CA PHE A 29 -7.86 -0.70 -10.92
C PHE A 29 -7.98 -1.15 -9.47
N TYR A 30 -9.06 -1.88 -9.10
CA TYR A 30 -9.31 -2.36 -7.75
C TYR A 30 -8.11 -3.10 -7.16
N GLY A 31 -7.65 -4.17 -7.82
CA GLY A 31 -6.54 -4.99 -7.31
C GLY A 31 -5.24 -4.20 -7.18
N TYR A 32 -4.95 -3.31 -8.15
CA TYR A 32 -3.79 -2.44 -8.07
C TYR A 32 -3.88 -1.44 -6.90
N ALA A 33 -5.03 -0.84 -6.71
CA ALA A 33 -5.28 0.11 -5.62
C ALA A 33 -5.28 -0.58 -4.25
N MET A 34 -5.91 -1.78 -4.15
CA MET A 34 -5.93 -2.58 -2.92
C MET A 34 -4.52 -2.95 -2.48
N ALA A 35 -3.68 -3.42 -3.40
CA ALA A 35 -2.29 -3.75 -3.11
C ALA A 35 -1.47 -2.56 -2.55
N ILE A 36 -1.82 -1.33 -2.95
CA ILE A 36 -1.24 -0.13 -2.34
C ILE A 36 -1.79 0.06 -0.92
N CYS A 37 -3.12 -0.06 -0.72
CA CYS A 37 -3.74 0.13 0.58
C CYS A 37 -3.22 -0.88 1.62
N ASP A 38 -3.01 -2.13 1.21
CA ASP A 38 -2.48 -3.21 2.05
C ASP A 38 -1.09 -2.89 2.63
N CYS A 39 -0.29 -2.08 1.94
CA CYS A 39 1.00 -1.63 2.46
C CYS A 39 0.88 -0.67 3.66
N TYR A 40 -0.29 -0.13 3.94
CA TYR A 40 -0.51 0.91 4.97
C TYR A 40 -1.58 0.54 5.99
N ALA A 41 -2.55 -0.28 5.60
CA ALA A 41 -3.69 -0.68 6.42
C ALA A 41 -3.29 -1.59 7.60
N ASN A 42 -4.05 -1.56 8.69
CA ASN A 42 -3.80 -2.43 9.85
C ASN A 42 -4.50 -3.79 9.72
N ASN A 43 -5.60 -3.82 8.97
CA ASN A 43 -6.45 -4.96 8.71
C ASN A 43 -7.19 -4.74 7.39
N GLU A 44 -7.99 -5.72 6.98
CA GLU A 44 -8.75 -5.68 5.73
C GLU A 44 -9.79 -4.54 5.72
N ASP A 45 -10.47 -4.29 6.83
CA ASP A 45 -11.46 -3.20 6.94
C ASP A 45 -10.81 -1.82 6.72
N ASP A 46 -9.65 -1.58 7.35
CA ASP A 46 -8.86 -0.37 7.14
C ASP A 46 -8.45 -0.24 5.66
N ALA A 47 -8.04 -1.34 5.01
CA ALA A 47 -7.64 -1.34 3.60
C ALA A 47 -8.80 -0.95 2.68
N VAL A 48 -9.99 -1.51 2.95
CA VAL A 48 -11.22 -1.19 2.21
C VAL A 48 -11.65 0.26 2.46
N GLU A 49 -11.53 0.78 3.69
CA GLU A 49 -11.83 2.20 3.99
C GLU A 49 -10.90 3.13 3.20
N ILE A 50 -9.57 2.88 3.25
CA ILE A 50 -8.58 3.67 2.51
C ILE A 50 -8.86 3.59 0.99
N LEU A 51 -9.18 2.41 0.49
CA LEU A 51 -9.49 2.18 -0.93
C LEU A 51 -10.70 3.01 -1.37
N ASN A 52 -11.81 2.93 -0.63
CA ASN A 52 -13.04 3.63 -0.95
C ASN A 52 -12.87 5.15 -0.88
N ASP A 53 -12.23 5.66 0.18
CA ASP A 53 -11.90 7.07 0.32
C ASP A 53 -10.98 7.55 -0.82
N GLY A 54 -10.02 6.71 -1.21
CA GLY A 54 -9.13 6.98 -2.34
C GLY A 54 -9.88 7.09 -3.65
N PHE A 55 -10.78 6.14 -3.95
CA PHE A 55 -11.60 6.20 -5.17
C PHE A 55 -12.57 7.38 -5.18
N LEU A 56 -13.15 7.76 -4.04
CA LEU A 56 -13.96 8.97 -3.94
C LEU A 56 -13.14 10.22 -4.32
N LYS A 57 -11.90 10.33 -3.81
CA LYS A 57 -10.98 11.42 -4.19
C LYS A 57 -10.61 11.36 -5.68
N ILE A 58 -10.33 10.16 -6.22
CA ILE A 58 -10.03 9.96 -7.64
C ILE A 58 -11.17 10.48 -8.50
N PHE A 59 -12.42 10.06 -8.26
CA PHE A 59 -13.56 10.49 -9.06
C PHE A 59 -13.84 11.99 -8.92
N LYS A 60 -13.62 12.57 -7.75
CA LYS A 60 -13.73 14.01 -7.54
C LYS A 60 -12.69 14.81 -8.32
N GLU A 61 -11.45 14.30 -8.40
CA GLU A 61 -10.31 15.01 -8.98
C GLU A 61 -10.01 14.59 -10.43
N ILE A 62 -10.72 13.60 -11.00
CA ILE A 62 -10.41 12.99 -12.29
C ILE A 62 -10.45 14.00 -13.45
N HIS A 63 -11.26 15.05 -13.32
CA HIS A 63 -11.33 16.15 -14.29
C HIS A 63 -10.02 16.94 -14.39
N ARG A 64 -9.14 16.85 -13.39
CA ARG A 64 -7.81 17.49 -13.35
C ARG A 64 -6.70 16.58 -13.85
N TYR A 65 -7.01 15.30 -14.07
CA TYR A 65 -5.99 14.34 -14.53
C TYR A 65 -5.45 14.76 -15.89
N LYS A 66 -4.13 14.75 -16.00
CA LYS A 66 -3.39 14.94 -17.27
C LYS A 66 -2.35 13.84 -17.37
N PRO A 67 -2.26 13.13 -18.51
CA PRO A 67 -1.20 12.15 -18.72
C PRO A 67 0.18 12.79 -18.58
N ALA A 68 1.05 12.17 -17.77
CA ALA A 68 2.42 12.63 -17.57
C ALA A 68 3.43 11.90 -18.46
N TYR A 69 3.04 10.74 -19.01
CA TYR A 69 3.90 9.88 -19.84
C TYR A 69 3.17 9.46 -21.11
N THR A 70 3.95 8.99 -22.10
CA THR A 70 3.42 8.46 -23.38
C THR A 70 2.54 7.22 -23.16
N ASN A 71 2.85 6.40 -22.14
CA ASN A 71 1.99 5.28 -21.75
C ASN A 71 0.90 5.77 -20.79
N GLU A 72 -0.31 5.95 -21.31
CA GLU A 72 -1.45 6.49 -20.56
C GLU A 72 -1.86 5.64 -19.36
N ILE A 73 -1.79 4.30 -19.48
CA ILE A 73 -2.14 3.39 -18.38
C ILE A 73 -1.16 3.56 -17.23
N ASN A 74 0.15 3.61 -17.51
CA ASN A 74 1.16 3.82 -16.48
C ASN A 74 1.07 5.22 -15.86
N SER A 75 0.75 6.22 -16.69
CA SER A 75 0.51 7.58 -16.22
C SER A 75 -0.68 7.64 -15.26
N PHE A 76 -1.80 6.98 -15.60
CA PHE A 76 -2.97 6.90 -14.74
C PHE A 76 -2.70 6.12 -13.45
N LYS A 77 -2.00 4.99 -13.53
CA LYS A 77 -1.57 4.23 -12.34
C LYS A 77 -0.72 5.08 -11.41
N GLY A 78 0.23 5.86 -11.92
CA GLY A 78 1.06 6.75 -11.11
C GLY A 78 0.25 7.84 -10.40
N TRP A 79 -0.71 8.45 -11.10
CA TRP A 79 -1.61 9.44 -10.53
C TRP A 79 -2.54 8.84 -9.47
N LEU A 80 -3.16 7.68 -9.75
CA LEU A 80 -3.98 6.92 -8.81
C LEU A 80 -3.19 6.55 -7.56
N ARG A 81 -1.95 6.02 -7.73
CA ARG A 81 -1.06 5.66 -6.63
C ARG A 81 -0.84 6.84 -5.69
N LYS A 82 -0.53 8.01 -6.23
CA LYS A 82 -0.31 9.22 -5.43
C LYS A 82 -1.52 9.54 -4.55
N ILE A 83 -2.74 9.44 -5.08
CA ILE A 83 -3.97 9.68 -4.32
C ILE A 83 -4.16 8.62 -3.23
N MET A 84 -3.95 7.34 -3.55
CA MET A 84 -4.07 6.24 -2.58
C MET A 84 -3.08 6.39 -1.43
N VAL A 85 -1.81 6.68 -1.73
CA VAL A 85 -0.77 6.90 -0.69
C VAL A 85 -1.11 8.09 0.19
N CYS A 86 -1.51 9.22 -0.39
CA CYS A 86 -1.95 10.39 0.39
C CYS A 86 -3.16 10.05 1.29
N THR A 87 -4.11 9.26 0.78
CA THR A 87 -5.28 8.83 1.56
C THR A 87 -4.88 7.91 2.71
N ALA A 88 -3.96 6.99 2.47
CA ALA A 88 -3.41 6.12 3.51
C ALA A 88 -2.66 6.90 4.61
N ILE A 89 -1.89 7.92 4.24
CA ILE A 89 -1.23 8.83 5.20
C ILE A 89 -2.27 9.57 6.04
N ASP A 90 -3.33 10.10 5.42
CA ASP A 90 -4.42 10.78 6.13
C ASP A 90 -5.11 9.83 7.14
N HIS A 91 -5.38 8.58 6.71
CA HIS A 91 -5.93 7.54 7.57
C HIS A 91 -5.01 7.21 8.75
N PHE A 92 -3.71 7.05 8.50
CA PHE A 92 -2.72 6.84 9.55
C PHE A 92 -2.71 7.99 10.57
N ARG A 93 -2.78 9.25 10.11
CA ARG A 93 -2.82 10.43 10.98
C ARG A 93 -4.08 10.47 11.86
N LYS A 94 -5.25 10.14 11.30
CA LYS A 94 -6.51 10.06 12.07
C LYS A 94 -6.39 9.01 13.18
N ASN A 95 -5.93 7.81 12.83
CA ASN A 95 -5.83 6.71 13.78
C ASN A 95 -4.76 6.92 14.85
N LYS A 96 -3.68 7.66 14.55
CA LYS A 96 -2.68 8.04 15.54
C LYS A 96 -3.26 8.89 16.65
N LYS A 97 -4.18 9.83 16.36
CA LYS A 97 -4.85 10.64 17.37
C LYS A 97 -5.69 9.79 18.34
N HIS A 98 -6.27 8.71 17.87
CA HIS A 98 -7.02 7.75 18.70
C HIS A 98 -6.11 6.79 19.49
N ARG A 99 -4.87 6.52 19.00
CA ARG A 99 -3.91 5.60 19.64
C ARG A 99 -3.03 6.24 20.72
N LEU A 100 -2.93 7.56 20.79
CA LEU A 100 -2.20 8.24 21.86
C LEU A 100 -2.82 8.05 23.26
N VAL A 101 -3.95 7.33 23.38
CA VAL A 101 -4.62 6.99 24.64
C VAL A 101 -4.36 5.54 25.09
N GLY A 102 -3.71 4.72 24.30
CA GLY A 102 -3.38 3.34 24.68
C GLY A 102 -2.72 2.59 23.54
N GLU A 103 -1.44 2.32 23.66
CA GLU A 103 -0.88 1.00 23.35
C GLU A 103 0.65 1.03 23.29
N LEU A 104 1.21 0.40 24.29
CA LEU A 104 2.48 -0.31 24.18
C LEU A 104 2.28 -1.56 23.30
N ASP A 105 3.28 -1.80 22.44
CA ASP A 105 3.57 -3.05 21.73
C ASP A 105 2.68 -4.25 22.07
N VAL A 106 1.80 -4.67 21.16
CA VAL A 106 1.54 -6.08 20.85
C VAL A 106 0.73 -6.18 19.55
N ALA A 107 1.32 -6.70 18.51
CA ALA A 107 0.59 -7.50 17.52
C ALA A 107 1.54 -8.51 16.90
N VAL A 108 1.58 -9.68 17.50
CA VAL A 108 2.00 -10.90 16.81
C VAL A 108 0.78 -11.31 15.98
N VAL A 109 0.72 -10.88 14.72
CA VAL A 109 -0.24 -11.40 13.76
C VAL A 109 0.34 -12.71 13.24
N GLN A 110 -0.43 -13.79 13.34
CA GLN A 110 -0.08 -15.10 12.79
C GLN A 110 0.03 -15.00 11.26
N PRO A 111 1.02 -15.65 10.63
CA PRO A 111 1.16 -15.63 9.18
C PRO A 111 -0.03 -16.31 8.52
N ALA A 112 -0.64 -15.63 7.53
CA ALA A 112 -1.56 -16.28 6.62
C ALA A 112 -0.81 -17.37 5.84
N THR A 113 -1.30 -18.59 5.89
CA THR A 113 -0.77 -19.72 5.14
C THR A 113 -1.11 -19.55 3.66
N HIS A 114 -0.12 -19.21 2.86
CA HIS A 114 -0.21 -19.27 1.40
C HIS A 114 0.43 -20.57 0.88
N GLU A 115 -0.27 -21.20 -0.04
CA GLU A 115 0.15 -22.45 -0.70
C GLU A 115 1.41 -22.23 -1.55
N GLU A 116 2.26 -23.26 -1.56
CA GLU A 116 3.57 -23.28 -2.18
C GLU A 116 3.50 -23.20 -3.71
N ASN A 117 4.29 -22.29 -4.30
CA ASN A 117 4.81 -22.46 -5.65
C ASN A 117 6.30 -22.14 -5.69
N GLY A 118 7.04 -23.09 -6.24
CA GLY A 118 8.46 -23.33 -6.28
C GLY A 118 9.44 -22.16 -6.30
N LEU A 119 10.59 -22.43 -5.69
CA LEU A 119 11.87 -21.72 -5.69
C LEU A 119 12.16 -20.97 -7.00
N ASP A 120 12.15 -19.64 -6.96
CA ASP A 120 13.05 -18.73 -7.66
C ASP A 120 12.62 -17.25 -7.75
N LYS A 121 11.45 -16.85 -7.24
CA LYS A 121 11.08 -15.43 -7.03
C LYS A 121 10.10 -15.35 -5.89
N VAL A 122 10.49 -14.68 -4.81
CA VAL A 122 9.54 -14.21 -3.79
C VAL A 122 8.44 -13.46 -4.53
N SER A 123 7.22 -13.98 -4.47
CA SER A 123 6.11 -13.37 -5.20
C SER A 123 5.77 -12.00 -4.59
N TYR A 124 5.14 -11.14 -5.38
CA TYR A 124 4.68 -9.83 -4.88
C TYR A 124 3.79 -9.98 -3.64
N ASP A 125 2.92 -10.98 -3.64
CA ASP A 125 1.98 -11.27 -2.55
C ASP A 125 2.72 -11.70 -1.27
N GLU A 126 3.81 -12.46 -1.38
CA GLU A 126 4.66 -12.81 -0.25
C GLU A 126 5.35 -11.58 0.34
N ILE A 127 5.85 -10.67 -0.49
CA ILE A 127 6.44 -9.40 -0.02
C ILE A 127 5.40 -8.56 0.72
N ILE A 128 4.19 -8.43 0.20
CA ILE A 128 3.09 -7.74 0.87
C ILE A 128 2.77 -8.42 2.19
N GLY A 129 2.68 -9.77 2.22
CA GLY A 129 2.47 -10.53 3.45
C GLY A 129 3.55 -10.26 4.52
N PHE A 130 4.82 -10.16 4.12
CA PHE A 130 5.90 -9.80 5.06
C PHE A 130 5.77 -8.37 5.58
N ILE A 131 5.38 -7.44 4.71
CA ILE A 131 5.14 -6.05 5.10
C ILE A 131 3.97 -5.97 6.07
N GLN A 132 2.89 -6.73 5.85
CA GLN A 132 1.72 -6.77 6.74
C GLN A 132 2.01 -7.34 8.13
N ASN A 133 3.03 -8.19 8.28
CA ASN A 133 3.49 -8.69 9.58
C ASN A 133 4.25 -7.65 10.43
N LEU A 134 4.55 -6.48 9.88
CA LEU A 134 5.15 -5.38 10.63
C LEU A 134 4.08 -4.62 11.43
N SER A 135 4.50 -4.02 12.56
CA SER A 135 3.62 -3.06 13.23
C SER A 135 3.26 -1.89 12.29
N PRO A 136 2.08 -1.28 12.45
CA PRO A 136 1.62 -0.22 11.54
C PRO A 136 2.62 0.92 11.34
N ALA A 137 3.28 1.36 12.42
CA ALA A 137 4.26 2.43 12.36
C ALA A 137 5.52 2.03 11.56
N TYR A 138 6.00 0.79 11.72
CA TYR A 138 7.16 0.27 11.00
C TYR A 138 6.83 0.06 9.53
N ARG A 139 5.68 -0.53 9.24
CA ARG A 139 5.18 -0.78 7.90
C ARG A 139 5.01 0.51 7.11
N THR A 140 4.33 1.51 7.68
CA THR A 140 4.11 2.79 7.01
C THR A 140 5.43 3.49 6.68
N VAL A 141 6.36 3.58 7.64
CA VAL A 141 7.68 4.20 7.38
C VAL A 141 8.49 3.41 6.35
N LEU A 142 8.47 2.07 6.40
CA LEU A 142 9.15 1.23 5.42
C LEU A 142 8.58 1.47 4.01
N SER A 143 7.25 1.44 3.87
CA SER A 143 6.58 1.60 2.58
C SER A 143 6.84 2.99 1.99
N LEU A 144 6.74 4.05 2.79
CA LEU A 144 7.05 5.40 2.33
C LEU A 144 8.52 5.56 1.91
N PHE A 145 9.46 4.97 2.66
CA PHE A 145 10.88 5.11 2.37
C PHE A 145 11.33 4.23 1.18
N ILE A 146 10.96 2.93 1.18
CA ILE A 146 11.46 1.96 0.20
C ILE A 146 10.64 1.98 -1.09
N ILE A 147 9.30 2.07 -0.97
CA ILE A 147 8.42 1.91 -2.14
C ILE A 147 8.11 3.26 -2.78
N GLU A 148 7.87 4.30 -1.97
CA GLU A 148 7.54 5.63 -2.48
C GLU A 148 8.75 6.57 -2.64
N GLY A 149 9.90 6.21 -2.04
CA GLY A 149 11.14 6.98 -2.17
C GLY A 149 11.18 8.29 -1.35
N PHE A 150 10.31 8.42 -0.33
CA PHE A 150 10.33 9.60 0.54
C PHE A 150 11.60 9.63 1.41
N SER A 151 12.17 10.82 1.59
CA SER A 151 13.22 11.06 2.58
C SER A 151 12.67 10.96 4.02
N HIS A 152 13.56 10.81 5.00
CA HIS A 152 13.14 10.79 6.40
C HIS A 152 12.53 12.11 6.86
N GLU A 153 12.95 13.22 6.28
CA GLU A 153 12.43 14.56 6.52
C GLU A 153 10.99 14.67 6.02
N GLU A 154 10.71 14.21 4.78
CA GLU A 154 9.37 14.18 4.21
C GLU A 154 8.45 13.22 4.97
N ILE A 155 8.93 12.03 5.36
CA ILE A 155 8.16 11.08 6.18
C ILE A 155 7.82 11.69 7.54
N ALA A 156 8.77 12.39 8.17
CA ALA A 156 8.56 13.04 9.45
C ALA A 156 7.46 14.10 9.37
N ASP A 157 7.49 14.93 8.33
CA ASP A 157 6.46 15.94 8.06
C ASP A 157 5.11 15.27 7.77
N GLN A 158 5.08 14.29 6.85
CA GLN A 158 3.87 13.60 6.44
C GLN A 158 3.19 12.84 7.58
N LEU A 159 3.93 12.22 8.48
CA LEU A 159 3.37 11.41 9.59
C LEU A 159 3.27 12.19 10.91
N GLY A 160 3.76 13.43 10.99
CA GLY A 160 3.83 14.22 12.22
C GLY A 160 4.70 13.55 13.30
N ILE A 161 5.85 12.98 12.92
CA ILE A 161 6.83 12.34 13.82
C ILE A 161 8.18 13.05 13.70
N SER A 162 9.13 12.74 14.60
CA SER A 162 10.49 13.25 14.44
C SER A 162 11.26 12.48 13.35
N VAL A 163 12.26 13.12 12.74
CA VAL A 163 13.19 12.46 11.80
C VAL A 163 13.89 11.26 12.47
N GLY A 164 14.26 11.41 13.75
CA GLY A 164 14.83 10.32 14.55
C GLY A 164 13.87 9.15 14.71
N THR A 165 12.56 9.40 14.93
CA THR A 165 11.52 8.37 14.97
C THR A 165 11.39 7.66 13.63
N SER A 166 11.40 8.39 12.51
CA SER A 166 11.37 7.80 11.17
C SER A 166 12.57 6.87 10.94
N LYS A 167 13.79 7.31 11.25
CA LYS A 167 15.01 6.49 11.13
C LYS A 167 14.95 5.24 12.00
N SER A 168 14.52 5.37 13.26
CA SER A 168 14.44 4.24 14.20
C SER A 168 13.38 3.23 13.77
N ASN A 169 12.22 3.68 13.28
CA ASN A 169 11.16 2.81 12.78
C ASN A 169 11.62 2.02 11.55
N LEU A 170 12.33 2.65 10.61
CA LEU A 170 12.89 1.97 9.44
C LEU A 170 13.91 0.89 9.86
N ALA A 171 14.80 1.20 10.80
CA ALA A 171 15.78 0.25 11.31
C ALA A 171 15.11 -0.96 11.98
N LYS A 172 14.07 -0.73 12.80
CA LYS A 172 13.28 -1.79 13.44
C LYS A 172 12.49 -2.61 12.41
N ALA A 173 11.89 -1.97 11.41
CA ALA A 173 11.20 -2.65 10.31
C ALA A 173 12.15 -3.61 9.58
N ARG A 174 13.33 -3.15 9.17
CA ARG A 174 14.34 -3.97 8.50
C ARG A 174 14.77 -5.16 9.35
N LYS A 175 15.03 -4.94 10.65
CA LYS A 175 15.40 -6.03 11.57
C LYS A 175 14.29 -7.07 11.72
N GLN A 176 13.04 -6.64 11.76
CA GLN A 176 11.89 -7.53 11.85
C GLN A 176 11.70 -8.34 10.56
N LEU A 177 11.80 -7.70 9.38
CA LEU A 177 11.77 -8.40 8.10
C LEU A 177 12.89 -9.43 7.95
N GLN A 178 14.12 -9.11 8.37
CA GLN A 178 15.21 -10.06 8.37
C GLN A 178 14.88 -11.30 9.21
N LYS A 179 14.31 -11.12 10.41
CA LYS A 179 13.90 -12.26 11.24
C LYS A 179 12.85 -13.13 10.57
N ILE A 180 11.85 -12.53 9.92
CA ILE A 180 10.79 -13.25 9.20
C ILE A 180 11.41 -14.07 8.06
N LEU A 181 12.27 -13.47 7.25
CA LEU A 181 12.93 -14.14 6.13
C LEU A 181 13.86 -15.30 6.60
N TYR A 182 14.62 -15.10 7.68
CA TYR A 182 15.46 -16.16 8.22
C TYR A 182 14.65 -17.35 8.75
N SER A 183 13.53 -17.09 9.44
CA SER A 183 12.66 -18.17 9.94
C SER A 183 12.03 -18.98 8.81
N GLN A 184 11.66 -18.34 7.71
CA GLN A 184 11.09 -19.04 6.55
C GLN A 184 12.13 -19.88 5.80
N ASN A 185 13.34 -19.36 5.61
CA ASN A 185 14.41 -20.13 4.96
C ASN A 185 14.77 -21.40 5.77
N GLN A 186 14.79 -21.32 7.10
CA GLN A 186 15.01 -22.51 7.95
C GLN A 186 13.88 -23.53 7.80
N ILE A 187 12.62 -23.09 7.70
CA ILE A 187 11.47 -24.00 7.51
C ILE A 187 11.54 -24.68 6.14
N ALA A 188 11.94 -23.93 5.09
CA ALA A 188 12.10 -24.47 3.74
C ALA A 188 13.24 -25.51 3.65
N GLU A 189 14.36 -25.28 4.33
CA GLU A 189 15.48 -26.25 4.41
C GLU A 189 15.06 -27.55 5.13
N ILE A 190 14.30 -27.47 6.22
CA ILE A 190 13.82 -28.65 6.96
C ILE A 190 12.85 -29.49 6.12
N LYS A 191 11.99 -28.85 5.32
CA LYS A 191 11.03 -29.54 4.44
C LYS A 191 11.69 -30.23 3.24
N ASN A 192 12.86 -29.75 2.79
CA ASN A 192 13.58 -30.36 1.66
C ASN A 192 14.51 -31.53 2.05
N VAL A 193 14.64 -31.82 3.34
CA VAL A 193 15.53 -32.91 3.87
C VAL A 193 14.70 -34.13 4.35
N GLY A 194 13.39 -34.10 4.27
CA GLY A 194 12.48 -35.20 4.63
C GLY A 194 11.77 -35.75 3.40
#